data_37a1fd4ec519ab74305942701a1dac27
#
_entry.id   37a1fd4ec519ab74305942701a1dac27
#
_cell.length_a   1.000
_cell.length_b   1.000
_cell.length_c   1.000
_cell.angle_alpha   90.00
_cell.angle_beta   90.00
_cell.angle_gamma   90.00
#
_symmetry.space_group_name_H-M   'P 1'
#
loop_
_entity.id
_entity.type
_entity.pdbx_description
1 polymer ?
#
loop_
_entity_poly.entity_id
_entity_poly.type
_entity_poly.pdbx_seq_one_letter_code
_entity_poly.pdbx_strand_id
1 'polypeptide(L)'
;IVFALYGEASSSLNKKEGVVLQSQYVDFDSEPYVELVFSEGRDEKREIYTVRRVPRHLKTITRGANKGKPKENTGSVSLIMPDGLEYPSKEADRKLQETVGLTKSQFMQVAMIAQGEFMDLLRAKSDDKKVIFRKLFNTEMYQDIVTELGNRKRVKEKEIAVLKTQCQGEVSRIRIPETYESENLKQLKKQLEDGEMTRLTDFLEEVEK
;
A
#
# COMPACT_ATOMS: atom_id res chain seq x y z
N ILE A 1 6.71 12.46 18.70
CA ILE A 1 6.28 12.95 17.37
C ILE A 1 5.06 12.16 16.89
N VAL A 2 5.15 10.83 16.64
CA VAL A 2 4.04 10.03 16.08
C VAL A 2 2.77 10.11 16.93
N PHE A 3 2.90 10.02 18.27
CA PHE A 3 1.75 10.16 19.14
C PHE A 3 1.12 11.57 19.07
N ALA A 4 1.92 12.62 18.98
CA ALA A 4 1.40 13.99 18.83
C ALA A 4 0.62 14.14 17.52
N LEU A 5 1.15 13.65 16.41
CA LEU A 5 0.53 13.78 15.10
C LEU A 5 -0.69 12.86 14.91
N TYR A 6 -0.63 11.61 15.37
CA TYR A 6 -1.61 10.58 15.00
C TYR A 6 -2.36 9.94 16.19
N GLY A 7 -2.03 10.31 17.43
CA GLY A 7 -2.70 9.79 18.63
C GLY A 7 -2.35 8.33 18.97
N GLU A 8 -1.42 7.74 18.27
CA GLU A 8 -1.02 6.35 18.45
C GLU A 8 0.49 6.22 18.62
N ALA A 9 0.93 5.18 19.34
CA ALA A 9 2.35 4.89 19.48
C ALA A 9 2.99 4.48 18.14
N SER A 10 4.31 4.71 18.00
CA SER A 10 5.08 4.30 16.82
C SER A 10 5.25 2.80 16.69
N SER A 11 5.25 2.05 17.81
CA SER A 11 5.44 0.60 17.82
C SER A 11 4.13 -0.15 17.83
N SER A 12 3.99 -1.13 16.94
CA SER A 12 2.87 -2.08 16.93
C SER A 12 2.92 -3.06 18.11
N LEU A 13 4.09 -3.27 18.69
CA LEU A 13 4.31 -4.16 19.85
C LEU A 13 3.80 -3.53 21.14
N ASN A 14 3.74 -2.23 21.24
CA ASN A 14 3.26 -1.48 22.38
C ASN A 14 1.91 -0.80 22.08
N LYS A 15 0.91 -1.59 21.69
CA LYS A 15 -0.50 -1.16 21.73
C LYS A 15 -0.96 -1.02 23.19
N LYS A 16 -0.18 -0.32 24.00
CA LYS A 16 -0.61 0.04 25.34
C LYS A 16 -1.65 1.13 25.21
N GLU A 17 -2.80 0.92 25.81
CA GLU A 17 -3.88 1.88 25.88
C GLU A 17 -3.40 3.19 26.52
N GLY A 18 -3.98 4.33 26.15
CA GLY A 18 -3.51 5.66 26.52
C GLY A 18 -3.23 5.87 28.01
N VAL A 19 -3.97 5.18 28.90
CA VAL A 19 -3.74 5.23 30.35
C VAL A 19 -2.33 4.85 30.80
N VAL A 20 -1.63 4.03 30.01
CA VAL A 20 -0.25 3.61 30.30
C VAL A 20 0.76 4.75 30.06
N LEU A 21 0.38 5.79 29.36
CA LEU A 21 1.22 6.98 29.13
C LEU A 21 1.19 7.95 30.34
N GLN A 22 0.28 7.74 31.28
CA GLN A 22 0.24 8.51 32.51
C GLN A 22 1.34 8.01 33.47
N SER A 23 2.07 8.93 34.07
CA SER A 23 3.10 8.60 35.07
C SER A 23 2.47 7.97 36.29
N GLN A 24 3.08 6.89 36.80
CA GLN A 24 2.69 6.25 38.07
C GLN A 24 3.17 7.01 39.30
N TYR A 25 4.04 7.99 39.12
CA TYR A 25 4.71 8.74 40.20
C TYR A 25 4.09 10.11 40.46
N VAL A 26 2.97 10.42 39.74
CA VAL A 26 2.31 11.73 39.81
C VAL A 26 0.84 11.50 40.17
N ASP A 27 0.26 12.42 40.92
CA ASP A 27 -1.16 12.38 41.29
C ASP A 27 -2.07 12.37 40.03
N PHE A 28 -3.22 11.72 40.13
CA PHE A 28 -4.22 11.66 39.05
C PHE A 28 -4.76 13.02 38.59
N ASP A 29 -4.53 14.07 39.36
CA ASP A 29 -4.92 15.43 38.98
C ASP A 29 -3.96 16.09 37.99
N SER A 30 -2.77 15.52 37.78
CA SER A 30 -1.81 15.96 36.79
C SER A 30 -2.18 15.37 35.41
N GLU A 31 -2.57 16.25 34.50
CA GLU A 31 -2.93 15.87 33.13
C GLU A 31 -1.68 15.62 32.28
N PRO A 32 -1.50 14.39 31.77
CA PRO A 32 -0.41 14.11 30.87
C PRO A 32 -0.69 14.71 29.49
N TYR A 33 0.28 15.33 28.85
CA TYR A 33 0.13 15.84 27.50
C TYR A 33 1.42 15.72 26.70
N VAL A 34 1.27 15.73 25.39
CA VAL A 34 2.37 15.89 24.44
C VAL A 34 2.08 17.11 23.58
N GLU A 35 3.04 18.00 23.50
CA GLU A 35 2.99 19.18 22.66
C GLU A 35 4.09 19.11 21.62
N LEU A 36 3.73 19.35 20.37
CA LEU A 36 4.65 19.36 19.24
C LEU A 36 4.42 20.66 18.45
N VAL A 37 5.49 21.43 18.32
CA VAL A 37 5.54 22.58 17.43
C VAL A 37 6.31 22.17 16.18
N PHE A 38 5.72 22.35 15.02
CA PHE A 38 6.36 22.05 13.74
C PHE A 38 6.06 23.16 12.73
N SER A 39 6.80 23.17 11.65
CA SER A 39 6.63 24.16 10.59
C SER A 39 6.58 23.52 9.23
N GLU A 40 5.77 24.10 8.34
CA GLU A 40 5.65 23.77 6.95
C GLU A 40 6.04 24.95 6.07
N GLY A 41 6.51 24.67 4.84
CA GLY A 41 6.96 25.71 3.90
C GLY A 41 8.46 25.98 3.98
N ARG A 42 8.92 26.87 3.08
CA ARG A 42 10.33 27.28 2.97
C ARG A 42 10.45 28.79 3.09
N ASP A 43 11.53 29.22 3.71
CA ASP A 43 11.92 30.61 3.84
C ASP A 43 10.80 31.52 4.39
N GLU A 44 10.43 32.57 3.69
CA GLU A 44 9.43 33.56 4.11
C GLU A 44 7.98 33.01 4.15
N LYS A 45 7.73 31.85 3.54
CA LYS A 45 6.42 31.15 3.56
C LYS A 45 6.37 30.06 4.61
N ARG A 46 7.19 30.14 5.63
CA ARG A 46 7.23 29.17 6.71
C ARG A 46 6.10 29.42 7.71
N GLU A 47 5.18 28.48 7.75
CA GLU A 47 4.02 28.49 8.67
C GLU A 47 4.32 27.60 9.88
N ILE A 48 3.89 28.05 11.07
CA ILE A 48 4.15 27.34 12.33
C ILE A 48 2.81 26.81 12.86
N TYR A 49 2.83 25.53 13.23
CA TYR A 49 1.69 24.82 13.78
C TYR A 49 2.02 24.28 15.16
N THR A 50 1.06 24.29 16.08
CA THR A 50 1.22 23.69 17.41
C THR A 50 0.11 22.66 17.62
N VAL A 51 0.47 21.40 17.82
CA VAL A 51 -0.46 20.36 18.22
C VAL A 51 -0.23 19.97 19.66
N ARG A 52 -1.30 19.99 20.46
CA ARG A 52 -1.31 19.50 21.84
C ARG A 52 -2.26 18.32 21.94
N ARG A 53 -1.75 17.19 22.41
CA ARG A 53 -2.52 15.97 22.58
C ARG A 53 -2.43 15.45 24.00
N VAL A 54 -3.59 15.21 24.58
CA VAL A 54 -3.76 14.60 25.90
C VAL A 54 -4.17 13.14 25.68
N PRO A 55 -3.40 12.13 26.15
CA PRO A 55 -3.81 10.74 26.08
C PRO A 55 -5.00 10.46 27.02
N ARG A 56 -5.61 9.30 26.87
CA ARG A 56 -6.54 8.77 27.87
C ARG A 56 -5.78 8.62 29.19
N HIS A 57 -6.37 9.11 30.27
CA HIS A 57 -5.73 9.13 31.60
C HIS A 57 -6.76 9.02 32.71
N LEU A 58 -6.30 8.64 33.89
CA LEU A 58 -7.12 8.65 35.11
C LEU A 58 -7.11 10.04 35.72
N LYS A 59 -8.27 10.51 36.14
CA LYS A 59 -8.47 11.79 36.86
C LYS A 59 -9.33 11.55 38.08
N THR A 60 -9.05 12.25 39.18
CA THR A 60 -9.84 12.16 40.42
C THR A 60 -11.18 12.82 40.23
N ILE A 61 -12.25 12.15 40.65
CA ILE A 61 -13.60 12.75 40.65
C ILE A 61 -13.69 13.79 41.79
N THR A 62 -13.95 15.04 41.40
CA THR A 62 -13.97 16.16 42.35
C THR A 62 -15.34 16.42 43.00
N ARG A 63 -16.45 15.90 42.42
CA ARG A 63 -17.84 16.15 42.87
C ARG A 63 -18.68 14.86 42.87
N GLY A 64 -19.74 14.85 43.72
CA GLY A 64 -20.74 13.77 43.79
C GLY A 64 -20.37 12.62 44.72
N ALA A 65 -21.19 11.56 44.71
CA ALA A 65 -21.07 10.38 45.60
C ALA A 65 -19.76 9.59 45.40
N ASN A 66 -19.08 9.73 44.27
CA ASN A 66 -17.83 9.08 43.95
C ASN A 66 -16.60 10.00 44.06
N LYS A 67 -16.71 11.12 44.80
CA LYS A 67 -15.58 12.03 45.04
C LYS A 67 -14.38 11.28 45.61
N GLY A 68 -13.19 11.55 45.05
CA GLY A 68 -11.94 10.92 45.45
C GLY A 68 -11.61 9.60 44.70
N LYS A 69 -12.56 9.05 43.94
CA LYS A 69 -12.29 7.84 43.15
C LYS A 69 -11.70 8.23 41.79
N PRO A 70 -10.77 7.41 41.20
CA PRO A 70 -10.26 7.64 39.88
C PRO A 70 -11.34 7.36 38.83
N LYS A 71 -11.42 8.20 37.83
CA LYS A 71 -12.28 8.05 36.65
C LYS A 71 -11.41 8.20 35.43
N GLU A 72 -11.63 7.35 34.43
CA GLU A 72 -10.98 7.47 33.12
C GLU A 72 -11.53 8.70 32.38
N ASN A 73 -10.62 9.57 31.97
CA ASN A 73 -10.88 10.71 31.10
C ASN A 73 -10.48 10.37 29.67
N THR A 74 -11.34 10.71 28.72
CA THR A 74 -11.04 10.53 27.29
C THR A 74 -9.95 11.52 26.87
N GLY A 75 -9.03 11.08 26.03
CA GLY A 75 -8.01 11.95 25.47
C GLY A 75 -8.61 13.08 24.64
N SER A 76 -7.83 14.12 24.43
CA SER A 76 -8.19 15.24 23.57
C SER A 76 -7.02 15.64 22.67
N VAL A 77 -7.33 16.35 21.59
CA VAL A 77 -6.31 16.97 20.72
C VAL A 77 -6.78 18.36 20.37
N SER A 78 -5.85 19.30 20.32
CA SER A 78 -6.06 20.62 19.71
C SER A 78 -4.93 20.93 18.74
N LEU A 79 -5.25 21.66 17.68
CA LEU A 79 -4.32 22.14 16.68
C LEU A 79 -4.47 23.65 16.55
N ILE A 80 -3.39 24.37 16.79
CA ILE A 80 -3.29 25.81 16.57
C ILE A 80 -2.63 26.04 15.22
N MET A 81 -3.33 26.75 14.36
CA MET A 81 -2.89 27.13 13.02
C MET A 81 -1.99 28.37 13.06
N PRO A 82 -1.28 28.69 11.97
CA PRO A 82 -0.39 29.86 11.89
C PRO A 82 -1.10 31.20 12.10
N ASP A 83 -2.39 31.29 11.78
CA ASP A 83 -3.26 32.45 11.99
C ASP A 83 -3.81 32.55 13.43
N GLY A 84 -3.46 31.60 14.30
CA GLY A 84 -3.92 31.52 15.67
C GLY A 84 -5.28 30.83 15.85
N LEU A 85 -5.90 30.32 14.78
CA LEU A 85 -7.15 29.56 14.87
C LEU A 85 -6.91 28.20 15.52
N GLU A 86 -7.68 27.87 16.54
CA GLU A 86 -7.60 26.58 17.24
C GLU A 86 -8.74 25.65 16.81
N TYR A 87 -8.36 24.46 16.33
CA TYR A 87 -9.30 23.38 16.00
C TYR A 87 -9.41 22.39 17.18
N PRO A 88 -10.65 22.13 17.66
CA PRO A 88 -10.89 21.16 18.73
C PRO A 88 -10.85 19.71 18.23
N SER A 89 -10.86 18.75 19.16
CA SER A 89 -10.61 17.31 18.92
C SER A 89 -11.31 16.68 17.72
N LYS A 90 -12.53 17.10 17.38
CA LYS A 90 -13.27 16.50 16.25
C LYS A 90 -12.71 16.85 14.88
N GLU A 91 -12.08 17.99 14.76
CA GLU A 91 -11.58 18.53 13.50
C GLU A 91 -10.06 18.56 13.44
N ALA A 92 -9.39 18.62 14.60
CA ALA A 92 -7.94 18.72 14.70
C ALA A 92 -7.22 17.56 14.02
N ASP A 93 -7.67 16.32 14.20
CA ASP A 93 -7.05 15.15 13.59
C ASP A 93 -7.12 15.18 12.05
N ARG A 94 -8.28 15.60 11.51
CA ARG A 94 -8.44 15.74 10.06
C ARG A 94 -7.55 16.86 9.52
N LYS A 95 -7.58 18.04 10.18
CA LYS A 95 -6.76 19.19 9.79
C LYS A 95 -5.27 18.88 9.88
N LEU A 96 -4.87 18.17 10.92
CA LEU A 96 -3.48 17.76 11.10
C LEU A 96 -3.01 16.81 9.99
N GLN A 97 -3.86 15.86 9.58
CA GLN A 97 -3.56 14.97 8.46
C GLN A 97 -3.53 15.71 7.13
N GLU A 98 -4.42 16.69 6.91
CA GLU A 98 -4.40 17.57 5.73
C GLU A 98 -3.10 18.39 5.67
N THR A 99 -2.66 18.97 6.80
CA THR A 99 -1.43 19.76 6.91
C THR A 99 -0.18 18.92 6.70
N VAL A 100 -0.08 17.77 7.37
CA VAL A 100 1.08 16.87 7.24
C VAL A 100 1.12 16.18 5.88
N GLY A 101 -0.04 16.02 5.22
CA GLY A 101 -0.17 15.38 3.90
C GLY A 101 0.12 13.88 3.88
N LEU A 102 0.35 13.25 5.03
CA LEU A 102 0.69 11.83 5.15
C LEU A 102 -0.21 11.15 6.18
N THR A 103 -0.64 9.94 5.87
CA THR A 103 -1.23 9.04 6.88
C THR A 103 -0.15 8.56 7.86
N LYS A 104 -0.54 8.05 9.04
CA LYS A 104 0.40 7.44 9.99
C LYS A 104 1.32 6.41 9.35
N SER A 105 0.73 5.50 8.55
CA SER A 105 1.49 4.45 7.87
C SER A 105 2.53 5.02 6.91
N GLN A 106 2.16 6.00 6.09
CA GLN A 106 3.06 6.69 5.18
C GLN A 106 4.16 7.47 5.92
N PHE A 107 3.78 8.18 7.00
CA PHE A 107 4.73 8.91 7.83
C PHE A 107 5.76 7.96 8.46
N MET A 108 5.31 6.82 9.00
CA MET A 108 6.20 5.82 9.56
C MET A 108 7.16 5.24 8.51
N GLN A 109 6.71 5.08 7.28
CA GLN A 109 7.53 4.56 6.18
C GLN A 109 8.59 5.56 5.70
N VAL A 110 8.24 6.85 5.66
CA VAL A 110 9.10 7.89 5.07
C VAL A 110 10.00 8.57 6.12
N ALA A 111 9.43 8.88 7.29
CA ALA A 111 10.08 9.71 8.30
C ALA A 111 10.71 8.91 9.45
N MET A 112 10.31 7.67 9.64
CA MET A 112 10.77 6.86 10.78
C MET A 112 11.17 5.45 10.35
N ILE A 113 12.45 5.17 10.46
CA ILE A 113 12.92 3.78 10.51
C ILE A 113 12.95 3.40 11.99
N ALA A 114 12.11 2.46 12.39
CA ALA A 114 12.02 2.03 13.78
C ALA A 114 13.38 1.47 14.26
N GLN A 115 13.69 1.72 15.54
CA GLN A 115 14.91 1.21 16.14
C GLN A 115 14.92 -0.32 16.06
N GLY A 116 15.92 -0.89 15.42
CA GLY A 116 16.05 -2.33 15.14
C GLY A 116 15.84 -2.66 13.66
N GLU A 117 14.85 -2.11 12.98
CA GLU A 117 14.58 -2.37 11.55
C GLU A 117 15.76 -1.93 10.66
N PHE A 118 16.45 -0.84 11.03
CA PHE A 118 17.66 -0.39 10.33
C PHE A 118 18.82 -1.41 10.46
N MET A 119 18.99 -2.01 11.62
CA MET A 119 20.02 -3.03 11.84
C MET A 119 19.67 -4.33 11.11
N ASP A 120 18.40 -4.68 11.08
CA ASP A 120 17.91 -5.83 10.31
C ASP A 120 18.13 -5.62 8.82
N LEU A 121 17.86 -4.41 8.32
CA LEU A 121 18.16 -4.03 6.94
C LEU A 121 19.65 -4.14 6.60
N LEU A 122 20.55 -3.67 7.50
CA LEU A 122 22.00 -3.75 7.27
C LEU A 122 22.49 -5.20 7.24
N ARG A 123 21.97 -6.06 8.10
CA ARG A 123 22.38 -7.47 8.26
C ARG A 123 21.69 -8.41 7.27
N ALA A 124 20.56 -8.02 6.70
CA ALA A 124 19.78 -8.85 5.80
C ALA A 124 20.56 -9.21 4.52
N LYS A 125 20.35 -10.41 4.00
CA LYS A 125 20.83 -10.81 2.68
C LYS A 125 20.11 -10.02 1.58
N SER A 126 20.68 -10.01 0.38
CA SER A 126 20.15 -9.20 -0.75
C SER A 126 18.68 -9.46 -1.07
N ASP A 127 18.20 -10.69 -0.94
CA ASP A 127 16.80 -11.02 -1.21
C ASP A 127 15.87 -10.58 -0.07
N ASP A 128 16.32 -10.72 1.19
CA ASP A 128 15.59 -10.23 2.35
C ASP A 128 15.50 -8.69 2.35
N LYS A 129 16.56 -8.01 1.91
CA LYS A 129 16.56 -6.55 1.70
C LYS A 129 15.47 -6.10 0.74
N LYS A 130 15.25 -6.84 -0.35
CA LYS A 130 14.18 -6.53 -1.31
C LYS A 130 12.80 -6.59 -0.65
N VAL A 131 12.56 -7.58 0.22
CA VAL A 131 11.30 -7.71 0.96
C VAL A 131 11.11 -6.54 1.91
N ILE A 132 12.14 -6.19 2.68
CA ILE A 132 12.10 -5.05 3.62
C ILE A 132 11.85 -3.73 2.86
N PHE A 133 12.56 -3.49 1.74
CA PHE A 133 12.36 -2.29 0.93
C PHE A 133 10.97 -2.24 0.30
N ARG A 134 10.44 -3.38 -0.19
CA ARG A 134 9.07 -3.43 -0.71
C ARG A 134 8.04 -3.04 0.33
N LYS A 135 8.19 -3.55 1.55
CA LYS A 135 7.34 -3.19 2.68
C LYS A 135 7.49 -1.73 3.08
N LEU A 136 8.74 -1.24 3.17
CA LEU A 136 9.06 0.14 3.53
C LEU A 136 8.46 1.14 2.52
N PHE A 137 8.59 0.86 1.23
CA PHE A 137 8.09 1.74 0.16
C PHE A 137 6.67 1.38 -0.32
N ASN A 138 6.00 0.43 0.34
CA ASN A 138 4.65 -0.04 -0.02
C ASN A 138 4.53 -0.42 -1.52
N THR A 139 5.55 -1.06 -2.05
CA THR A 139 5.62 -1.49 -3.46
C THR A 139 5.13 -2.93 -3.67
N GLU A 140 4.55 -3.57 -2.66
CA GLU A 140 3.99 -4.93 -2.73
C GLU A 140 2.92 -5.03 -3.81
N MET A 141 2.07 -4.01 -3.94
CA MET A 141 1.04 -3.93 -4.98
C MET A 141 1.59 -4.09 -6.40
N TYR A 142 2.76 -3.50 -6.69
CA TYR A 142 3.37 -3.66 -8.02
C TYR A 142 3.86 -5.09 -8.26
N GLN A 143 4.32 -5.77 -7.22
CA GLN A 143 4.72 -7.17 -7.31
C GLN A 143 3.51 -8.08 -7.58
N ASP A 144 2.38 -7.80 -6.94
CA ASP A 144 1.13 -8.54 -7.16
C ASP A 144 0.64 -8.36 -8.59
N ILE A 145 0.70 -7.15 -9.13
CA ILE A 145 0.37 -6.86 -10.53
C ILE A 145 1.28 -7.66 -11.48
N VAL A 146 2.60 -7.63 -11.26
CA VAL A 146 3.56 -8.39 -12.10
C VAL A 146 3.29 -9.88 -12.05
N THR A 147 2.99 -10.41 -10.86
CA THR A 147 2.68 -11.83 -10.66
C THR A 147 1.39 -12.22 -11.38
N GLU A 148 0.33 -11.40 -11.24
CA GLU A 148 -0.95 -11.64 -11.90
C GLU A 148 -0.82 -11.55 -13.44
N LEU A 149 -0.12 -10.55 -13.96
CA LEU A 149 0.16 -10.46 -15.40
C LEU A 149 0.95 -11.67 -15.90
N GLY A 150 1.94 -12.14 -15.14
CA GLY A 150 2.69 -13.35 -15.44
C GLY A 150 1.80 -14.60 -15.49
N ASN A 151 0.85 -14.72 -14.58
CA ASN A 151 -0.10 -15.82 -14.55
C ASN A 151 -1.06 -15.75 -15.76
N ARG A 152 -1.61 -14.58 -16.06
CA ARG A 152 -2.48 -14.36 -17.23
C ARG A 152 -1.74 -14.67 -18.54
N LYS A 153 -0.50 -14.23 -18.66
CA LYS A 153 0.36 -14.55 -19.80
C LYS A 153 0.48 -16.06 -20.00
N ARG A 154 0.83 -16.80 -18.94
CA ARG A 154 0.96 -18.27 -19.01
C ARG A 154 -0.33 -18.97 -19.43
N VAL A 155 -1.47 -18.51 -18.92
CA VAL A 155 -2.77 -19.07 -19.32
C VAL A 155 -3.02 -18.84 -20.80
N LYS A 156 -2.79 -17.61 -21.28
CA LYS A 156 -2.96 -17.28 -22.71
C LYS A 156 -1.98 -18.01 -23.62
N GLU A 157 -0.74 -18.19 -23.20
CA GLU A 157 0.24 -19.00 -23.95
C GLU A 157 -0.22 -20.47 -24.11
N LYS A 158 -0.81 -21.05 -23.04
CA LYS A 158 -1.38 -22.41 -23.11
C LYS A 158 -2.58 -22.48 -24.05
N GLU A 159 -3.50 -21.50 -23.95
CA GLU A 159 -4.68 -21.41 -24.84
C GLU A 159 -4.24 -21.32 -26.31
N ILE A 160 -3.26 -20.45 -26.58
CA ILE A 160 -2.69 -20.29 -27.94
C ILE A 160 -2.05 -21.61 -28.43
N ALA A 161 -1.31 -22.30 -27.57
CA ALA A 161 -0.69 -23.58 -27.94
C ALA A 161 -1.73 -24.64 -28.29
N VAL A 162 -2.82 -24.74 -27.53
CA VAL A 162 -3.95 -25.65 -27.81
C VAL A 162 -4.61 -25.29 -29.13
N LEU A 163 -4.94 -24.01 -29.36
CA LEU A 163 -5.55 -23.55 -30.61
C LEU A 163 -4.66 -23.82 -31.82
N LYS A 164 -3.34 -23.60 -31.71
CA LYS A 164 -2.39 -23.92 -32.77
C LYS A 164 -2.43 -25.40 -33.10
N THR A 165 -2.40 -26.29 -32.11
CA THR A 165 -2.46 -27.74 -32.33
C THR A 165 -3.78 -28.14 -32.96
N GLN A 166 -4.89 -27.55 -32.55
CA GLN A 166 -6.21 -27.80 -33.17
C GLN A 166 -6.22 -27.35 -34.62
N CYS A 167 -5.78 -26.13 -34.92
CA CYS A 167 -5.70 -25.64 -36.29
C CYS A 167 -4.80 -26.53 -37.18
N GLN A 168 -3.63 -26.97 -36.68
CA GLN A 168 -2.78 -27.90 -37.40
C GLN A 168 -3.50 -29.22 -37.70
N GLY A 169 -4.25 -29.74 -36.71
CA GLY A 169 -5.01 -30.98 -36.89
C GLY A 169 -6.12 -30.84 -37.94
N GLU A 170 -6.82 -29.70 -37.98
CA GLU A 170 -7.87 -29.45 -38.99
C GLU A 170 -7.26 -29.23 -40.38
N VAL A 171 -6.15 -28.48 -40.51
CA VAL A 171 -5.46 -28.28 -41.78
C VAL A 171 -4.93 -29.60 -42.36
N SER A 172 -4.40 -30.48 -41.51
CA SER A 172 -3.90 -31.79 -41.97
C SER A 172 -5.00 -32.72 -42.50
N ARG A 173 -6.27 -32.54 -42.04
CA ARG A 173 -7.42 -33.29 -42.55
C ARG A 173 -7.91 -32.83 -43.91
N ILE A 174 -7.57 -31.61 -44.33
CA ILE A 174 -7.97 -31.08 -45.63
C ILE A 174 -7.24 -31.84 -46.71
N ARG A 175 -7.95 -32.54 -47.61
CA ARG A 175 -7.41 -33.24 -48.76
C ARG A 175 -7.49 -32.35 -49.98
N ILE A 176 -6.33 -32.01 -50.57
CA ILE A 176 -6.27 -31.29 -51.84
C ILE A 176 -6.35 -32.33 -52.96
N PRO A 177 -7.33 -32.28 -53.87
CA PRO A 177 -7.38 -33.22 -55.00
C PRO A 177 -6.15 -33.11 -55.87
N GLU A 178 -5.68 -34.24 -56.42
CA GLU A 178 -4.52 -34.26 -57.30
C GLU A 178 -4.72 -33.46 -58.59
N THR A 179 -5.95 -33.29 -58.98
CA THR A 179 -6.39 -32.49 -60.14
C THR A 179 -6.26 -30.98 -59.91
N TYR A 180 -6.02 -30.55 -58.64
CA TYR A 180 -5.84 -29.15 -58.32
C TYR A 180 -4.39 -28.74 -58.36
N GLU A 181 -3.98 -27.97 -59.39
CA GLU A 181 -2.59 -27.64 -59.69
C GLU A 181 -2.04 -26.43 -58.90
N SER A 182 -2.68 -25.97 -57.82
CA SER A 182 -2.15 -24.84 -57.06
C SER A 182 -0.96 -25.27 -56.17
N GLU A 183 0.25 -25.01 -56.64
CA GLU A 183 1.47 -25.15 -55.85
C GLU A 183 1.45 -24.25 -54.59
N ASN A 184 0.84 -23.06 -54.69
CA ASN A 184 0.73 -22.13 -53.58
C ASN A 184 -0.08 -22.73 -52.44
N LEU A 185 -1.23 -23.34 -52.71
CA LEU A 185 -2.08 -23.98 -51.70
C LEU A 185 -1.36 -25.14 -50.99
N LYS A 186 -0.60 -25.97 -51.74
CA LYS A 186 0.18 -27.07 -51.18
C LYS A 186 1.30 -26.56 -50.28
N GLN A 187 1.97 -25.47 -50.68
CA GLN A 187 3.02 -24.85 -49.88
C GLN A 187 2.48 -24.23 -48.58
N LEU A 188 1.38 -23.48 -48.66
CA LEU A 188 0.71 -22.87 -47.48
C LEU A 188 0.23 -23.95 -46.51
N LYS A 189 -0.36 -25.06 -47.03
CA LYS A 189 -0.74 -26.19 -46.18
C LYS A 189 0.43 -26.76 -45.41
N LYS A 190 1.55 -27.00 -46.08
CA LYS A 190 2.77 -27.53 -45.46
C LYS A 190 3.32 -26.58 -44.39
N GLN A 191 3.36 -25.26 -44.65
CA GLN A 191 3.80 -24.27 -43.65
C GLN A 191 2.93 -24.27 -42.41
N LEU A 192 1.59 -24.41 -42.55
CA LEU A 192 0.66 -24.50 -41.42
C LEU A 192 0.83 -25.83 -40.64
N GLU A 193 1.09 -26.95 -41.32
CA GLU A 193 1.40 -28.22 -40.68
C GLU A 193 2.71 -28.13 -39.87
N ASP A 194 3.71 -27.37 -40.39
CA ASP A 194 4.98 -27.08 -39.71
C ASP A 194 4.83 -26.05 -38.57
N GLY A 195 3.64 -25.46 -38.38
CA GLY A 195 3.31 -24.56 -37.25
C GLY A 195 3.35 -23.06 -37.53
N GLU A 196 3.51 -22.65 -38.78
CA GLU A 196 3.51 -21.24 -39.21
C GLU A 196 2.08 -20.66 -39.29
N MET A 197 1.41 -20.51 -38.14
CA MET A 197 -0.01 -20.05 -38.06
C MET A 197 -0.26 -18.65 -38.62
N THR A 198 0.76 -17.85 -38.85
CA THR A 198 0.65 -16.52 -39.50
C THR A 198 0.11 -16.59 -40.93
N ARG A 199 0.23 -17.75 -41.58
CA ARG A 199 -0.25 -17.99 -42.93
C ARG A 199 -1.65 -18.58 -43.04
N LEU A 200 -2.35 -18.70 -41.90
CA LEU A 200 -3.69 -19.28 -41.86
C LEU A 200 -4.70 -18.49 -42.72
N THR A 201 -4.64 -17.18 -42.66
CA THR A 201 -5.52 -16.29 -43.44
C THR A 201 -5.28 -16.48 -44.94
N ASP A 202 -4.03 -16.46 -45.36
CA ASP A 202 -3.65 -16.64 -46.77
C ASP A 202 -4.12 -18.00 -47.29
N PHE A 203 -4.02 -19.04 -46.45
CA PHE A 203 -4.49 -20.38 -46.80
C PHE A 203 -6.02 -20.44 -46.97
N LEU A 204 -6.78 -19.80 -46.04
CA LEU A 204 -8.25 -19.77 -46.14
C LEU A 204 -8.72 -19.03 -47.39
N GLU A 205 -8.10 -17.89 -47.71
CA GLU A 205 -8.41 -17.12 -48.93
C GLU A 205 -8.11 -17.93 -50.21
N GLU A 206 -7.08 -18.78 -50.19
CA GLU A 206 -6.75 -19.61 -51.37
C GLU A 206 -7.71 -20.81 -51.49
N VAL A 207 -8.23 -21.33 -50.39
CA VAL A 207 -9.23 -22.43 -50.39
C VAL A 207 -10.60 -21.95 -50.89
N GLU A 208 -10.95 -20.69 -50.66
CA GLU A 208 -12.22 -20.10 -51.08
C GLU A 208 -12.31 -19.70 -52.54
N LYS A 209 -11.17 -19.70 -53.29
CA LYS A 209 -11.10 -19.46 -54.74
C LYS A 209 -11.43 -20.67 -55.55
#